data_d70dda500f187e31d8864ff0060d5a71
#
_entry.id   d70dda500f187e31d8864ff0060d5a71
#
_cell.length_a   1.000
_cell.length_b   1.000
_cell.length_c   1.000
_cell.angle_alpha   90.00
_cell.angle_beta   90.00
_cell.angle_gamma   90.00
#
_symmetry.space_group_name_H-M   'P 1'
#
loop_
_entity.id
_entity.type
_entity.pdbx_description
1 polymer ?
#
loop_
_entity_poly.entity_id
_entity_poly.type
_entity_poly.pdbx_seq_one_letter_code
_entity_poly.pdbx_strand_id
1 'polypeptide(L)'
;MAGDVTERVNASINLVRSFLADARGQVPVDCDLLVDAHDAVATFALGGKHLRSMLVHIAAGEVSGDKRYAAEVFGACIDLMHAAFLIHDDVIDSDDFRRGVPTIHSVVRQRTGDYHLGTSVAITAGDLAFNAAYRLLAQAGLPGDLTTEAFRIVTDAADLTITGELLDIAHSVNPAPTPELVGTSNRLKTAVYSFAAPLKLGSLAAGRPISDMDAVAEELGGAYQVADDIAGAIGCYDKTGKVAGGDVKQGRATLMTIRLDYGLESEDLHQVVEDVIAEGQAHLTRARQLIGDLDVPKTTSDGLYGVADRIADMLVDHA
;
A
#
# COMPACT_ATOMS: atom_id res chain seq x y z
N MET A 1 -6.24 18.90 14.84
CA MET A 1 -5.29 18.35 13.85
C MET A 1 -5.73 16.99 13.30
N ALA A 2 -5.92 15.96 14.11
CA ALA A 2 -6.41 14.64 13.61
C ALA A 2 -7.76 14.73 12.87
N GLY A 3 -8.68 15.59 13.33
CA GLY A 3 -10.01 15.76 12.69
C GLY A 3 -9.96 16.30 11.27
N ASP A 4 -9.04 17.21 10.95
CA ASP A 4 -8.93 17.79 9.61
C ASP A 4 -8.34 16.81 8.58
N VAL A 5 -7.32 16.03 8.94
CA VAL A 5 -6.79 14.98 8.06
C VAL A 5 -7.84 13.92 7.79
N THR A 6 -8.58 13.49 8.82
CA THR A 6 -9.67 12.51 8.68
C THR A 6 -10.77 13.01 7.76
N GLU A 7 -11.17 14.27 7.86
CA GLU A 7 -12.18 14.88 6.97
C GLU A 7 -11.71 14.84 5.51
N ARG A 8 -10.43 15.20 5.27
CA ARG A 8 -9.86 15.21 3.91
C ARG A 8 -9.69 13.82 3.32
N VAL A 9 -9.31 12.83 4.12
CA VAL A 9 -9.31 11.41 3.71
C VAL A 9 -10.72 10.97 3.34
N ASN A 10 -11.74 11.33 4.12
CA ASN A 10 -13.14 11.03 3.79
C ASN A 10 -13.59 11.71 2.48
N ALA A 11 -13.08 12.90 2.15
CA ALA A 11 -13.33 13.54 0.88
C ALA A 11 -12.73 12.73 -0.29
N SER A 12 -11.48 12.25 -0.16
CA SER A 12 -10.88 11.34 -1.14
C SER A 12 -11.70 10.05 -1.31
N ILE A 13 -12.15 9.42 -0.23
CA ILE A 13 -13.00 8.23 -0.26
C ILE A 13 -14.33 8.50 -0.99
N ASN A 14 -14.93 9.67 -0.77
CA ASN A 14 -16.16 10.06 -1.45
C ASN A 14 -15.93 10.29 -2.96
N LEU A 15 -14.78 10.84 -3.36
CA LEU A 15 -14.40 10.92 -4.78
C LEU A 15 -14.28 9.53 -5.40
N VAL A 16 -13.61 8.59 -4.76
CA VAL A 16 -13.54 7.19 -5.23
C VAL A 16 -14.93 6.60 -5.38
N ARG A 17 -15.79 6.76 -4.36
CA ARG A 17 -17.16 6.20 -4.37
C ARG A 17 -17.99 6.74 -5.52
N SER A 18 -18.01 8.06 -5.70
CA SER A 18 -18.77 8.68 -6.78
C SER A 18 -18.23 8.27 -8.15
N PHE A 19 -16.91 8.29 -8.32
CA PHE A 19 -16.26 7.92 -9.58
C PHE A 19 -16.56 6.47 -10.00
N LEU A 20 -16.46 5.52 -9.05
CA LEU A 20 -16.76 4.11 -9.33
C LEU A 20 -18.24 3.87 -9.61
N ALA A 21 -19.15 4.59 -8.92
CA ALA A 21 -20.58 4.51 -9.19
C ALA A 21 -20.91 5.01 -10.59
N ASP A 22 -20.33 6.14 -11.01
CA ASP A 22 -20.52 6.69 -12.35
C ASP A 22 -19.94 5.77 -13.43
N ALA A 23 -18.75 5.21 -13.20
CA ALA A 23 -18.10 4.27 -14.11
C ALA A 23 -18.95 3.01 -14.32
N ARG A 24 -19.52 2.47 -13.23
CA ARG A 24 -20.43 1.32 -13.29
C ARG A 24 -21.73 1.65 -14.05
N GLY A 25 -22.29 2.83 -13.82
CA GLY A 25 -23.52 3.28 -14.51
C GLY A 25 -23.36 3.44 -16.03
N GLN A 26 -22.13 3.55 -16.52
CA GLN A 26 -21.81 3.66 -17.95
C GLN A 26 -21.64 2.30 -18.65
N VAL A 27 -21.66 1.17 -17.92
CA VAL A 27 -21.53 -0.17 -18.50
C VAL A 27 -22.80 -0.50 -19.30
N PRO A 28 -22.69 -0.77 -20.60
CA PRO A 28 -23.86 -0.88 -21.49
C PRO A 28 -24.55 -2.25 -21.46
N VAL A 29 -24.04 -3.19 -20.67
CA VAL A 29 -24.52 -4.57 -20.61
C VAL A 29 -24.66 -5.04 -19.17
N ASP A 30 -25.66 -5.88 -18.92
CA ASP A 30 -25.85 -6.56 -17.65
C ASP A 30 -25.15 -7.93 -17.72
N CYS A 31 -24.13 -8.10 -16.90
CA CYS A 31 -23.33 -9.34 -16.82
C CYS A 31 -22.79 -9.50 -15.42
N ASP A 32 -23.09 -10.62 -14.78
CA ASP A 32 -22.70 -10.90 -13.39
C ASP A 32 -21.19 -10.75 -13.16
N LEU A 33 -20.34 -11.19 -14.08
CA LEU A 33 -18.88 -11.08 -13.95
C LEU A 33 -18.40 -9.63 -13.99
N LEU A 34 -19.07 -8.75 -14.77
CA LEU A 34 -18.79 -7.32 -14.75
C LEU A 34 -19.20 -6.69 -13.41
N VAL A 35 -20.35 -7.09 -12.90
CA VAL A 35 -20.85 -6.65 -11.58
C VAL A 35 -19.84 -7.06 -10.51
N ASP A 36 -19.43 -8.33 -10.47
CA ASP A 36 -18.44 -8.84 -9.52
C ASP A 36 -17.11 -8.06 -9.59
N ALA A 37 -16.61 -7.79 -10.80
CA ALA A 37 -15.35 -7.06 -10.97
C ALA A 37 -15.46 -5.63 -10.43
N HIS A 38 -16.53 -4.89 -10.75
CA HIS A 38 -16.77 -3.54 -10.23
C HIS A 38 -16.97 -3.53 -8.71
N ASP A 39 -17.71 -4.50 -8.16
CA ASP A 39 -17.95 -4.61 -6.73
C ASP A 39 -16.65 -4.97 -5.96
N ALA A 40 -15.78 -5.80 -6.55
CA ALA A 40 -14.46 -6.08 -5.99
C ALA A 40 -13.60 -4.81 -5.94
N VAL A 41 -13.49 -4.07 -7.06
CA VAL A 41 -12.74 -2.81 -7.10
C VAL A 41 -13.27 -1.84 -6.03
N ALA A 42 -14.60 -1.68 -5.92
CA ALA A 42 -15.20 -0.81 -4.91
C ALA A 42 -14.90 -1.30 -3.48
N THR A 43 -14.99 -2.60 -3.22
CA THR A 43 -14.71 -3.21 -1.91
C THR A 43 -13.27 -2.94 -1.47
N PHE A 44 -12.29 -3.13 -2.36
CA PHE A 44 -10.88 -2.91 -2.05
C PHE A 44 -10.52 -1.43 -1.95
N ALA A 45 -11.07 -0.58 -2.85
CA ALA A 45 -10.74 0.84 -2.89
C ALA A 45 -11.40 1.65 -1.75
N LEU A 46 -12.59 1.23 -1.28
CA LEU A 46 -13.31 1.90 -0.20
C LEU A 46 -13.07 1.29 1.17
N GLY A 47 -12.35 0.18 1.23
CA GLY A 47 -12.05 -0.54 2.46
C GLY A 47 -10.67 -0.23 3.03
N GLY A 48 -10.46 -0.64 4.30
CA GLY A 48 -9.16 -0.52 4.97
C GLY A 48 -8.96 0.78 5.73
N LYS A 49 -7.69 1.08 6.04
CA LYS A 49 -7.29 2.21 6.90
C LYS A 49 -6.91 3.48 6.12
N HIS A 50 -6.90 3.43 4.80
CA HIS A 50 -6.55 4.54 3.89
C HIS A 50 -5.23 5.24 4.26
N LEU A 51 -4.21 4.46 4.67
CA LEU A 51 -2.91 4.99 5.08
C LEU A 51 -2.27 5.85 3.98
N ARG A 52 -2.38 5.42 2.72
CA ARG A 52 -1.76 6.09 1.58
C ARG A 52 -2.40 7.45 1.30
N SER A 53 -3.73 7.48 1.26
CA SER A 53 -4.49 8.73 1.18
C SER A 53 -4.19 9.66 2.37
N MET A 54 -4.09 9.11 3.58
CA MET A 54 -3.73 9.88 4.77
C MET A 54 -2.32 10.50 4.64
N LEU A 55 -1.33 9.77 4.11
CA LEU A 55 0.01 10.30 3.86
C LEU A 55 0.02 11.45 2.84
N VAL A 56 -0.81 11.38 1.79
CA VAL A 56 -1.00 12.51 0.86
C VAL A 56 -1.47 13.74 1.63
N HIS A 57 -2.48 13.62 2.48
CA HIS A 57 -3.04 14.74 3.23
C HIS A 57 -2.10 15.27 4.32
N ILE A 58 -1.32 14.41 4.96
CA ILE A 58 -0.27 14.81 5.91
C ILE A 58 0.81 15.62 5.18
N ALA A 59 1.31 15.11 4.06
CA ALA A 59 2.34 15.80 3.28
C ALA A 59 1.80 17.09 2.66
N ALA A 60 0.54 17.16 2.24
CA ALA A 60 -0.07 18.40 1.78
C ALA A 60 -0.15 19.47 2.89
N GLY A 61 -0.26 19.07 4.17
CA GLY A 61 -0.40 20.00 5.28
C GLY A 61 -1.72 20.77 5.23
N GLU A 62 -1.73 22.00 5.76
CA GLU A 62 -2.91 22.86 5.73
C GLU A 62 -3.03 23.54 4.36
N VAL A 63 -3.82 22.92 3.47
CA VAL A 63 -4.13 23.47 2.14
C VAL A 63 -5.63 23.72 1.99
N SER A 64 -5.99 24.69 1.13
CA SER A 64 -7.37 25.07 0.83
C SER A 64 -7.59 25.29 -0.68
N GLY A 65 -8.85 25.44 -1.10
CA GLY A 65 -9.20 25.67 -2.51
C GLY A 65 -8.64 24.60 -3.42
N ASP A 66 -8.05 25.00 -4.54
CA ASP A 66 -7.54 24.10 -5.59
C ASP A 66 -6.47 23.13 -5.09
N LYS A 67 -5.61 23.58 -4.14
CA LYS A 67 -4.59 22.71 -3.53
C LYS A 67 -5.20 21.61 -2.68
N ARG A 68 -6.27 21.91 -1.92
CA ARG A 68 -7.02 20.91 -1.16
C ARG A 68 -7.66 19.90 -2.10
N TYR A 69 -8.34 20.39 -3.15
CA TYR A 69 -8.95 19.52 -4.15
C TYR A 69 -7.92 18.61 -4.84
N ALA A 70 -6.75 19.13 -5.21
CA ALA A 70 -5.66 18.33 -5.76
C ALA A 70 -5.22 17.22 -4.79
N ALA A 71 -5.05 17.52 -3.50
CA ALA A 71 -4.71 16.52 -2.50
C ALA A 71 -5.81 15.44 -2.35
N GLU A 72 -7.09 15.82 -2.41
CA GLU A 72 -8.22 14.90 -2.36
C GLU A 72 -8.23 13.96 -3.59
N VAL A 73 -7.97 14.49 -4.79
CA VAL A 73 -7.84 13.70 -6.03
C VAL A 73 -6.64 12.75 -5.96
N PHE A 74 -5.51 13.21 -5.46
CA PHE A 74 -4.32 12.37 -5.34
C PHE A 74 -4.48 11.27 -4.30
N GLY A 75 -5.15 11.56 -3.18
CA GLY A 75 -5.53 10.56 -2.18
C GLY A 75 -6.48 9.50 -2.76
N ALA A 76 -7.46 9.91 -3.56
CA ALA A 76 -8.37 9.00 -4.24
C ALA A 76 -7.65 8.14 -5.30
N CYS A 77 -6.74 8.73 -6.07
CA CYS A 77 -5.95 8.04 -7.08
C CYS A 77 -5.08 6.93 -6.47
N ILE A 78 -4.36 7.25 -5.37
CA ILE A 78 -3.46 6.28 -4.73
C ILE A 78 -4.23 5.13 -4.04
N ASP A 79 -5.44 5.37 -3.53
CA ASP A 79 -6.30 4.33 -2.96
C ASP A 79 -6.83 3.39 -4.04
N LEU A 80 -7.19 3.89 -5.24
CA LEU A 80 -7.55 3.06 -6.39
C LEU A 80 -6.37 2.22 -6.90
N MET A 81 -5.18 2.82 -6.97
CA MET A 81 -3.96 2.09 -7.34
C MET A 81 -3.64 0.99 -6.31
N HIS A 82 -3.83 1.26 -5.02
CA HIS A 82 -3.67 0.25 -3.98
C HIS A 82 -4.67 -0.89 -4.13
N ALA A 83 -5.92 -0.61 -4.46
CA ALA A 83 -6.92 -1.64 -4.72
C ALA A 83 -6.49 -2.57 -5.87
N ALA A 84 -5.91 -2.01 -6.94
CA ALA A 84 -5.38 -2.78 -8.06
C ALA A 84 -4.27 -3.74 -7.62
N PHE A 85 -3.28 -3.24 -6.87
CA PHE A 85 -2.20 -4.08 -6.34
C PHE A 85 -2.75 -5.19 -5.44
N LEU A 86 -3.70 -4.89 -4.53
CA LEU A 86 -4.28 -5.91 -3.67
C LEU A 86 -5.01 -7.01 -4.43
N ILE A 87 -5.75 -6.64 -5.50
CA ILE A 87 -6.49 -7.62 -6.30
C ILE A 87 -5.52 -8.53 -7.07
N HIS A 88 -4.44 -7.99 -7.63
CA HIS A 88 -3.42 -8.79 -8.31
C HIS A 88 -2.61 -9.65 -7.34
N ASP A 89 -2.22 -9.10 -6.19
CA ASP A 89 -1.49 -9.78 -5.12
C ASP A 89 -2.27 -11.02 -4.61
N ASP A 90 -3.59 -10.88 -4.40
CA ASP A 90 -4.46 -12.00 -4.02
C ASP A 90 -4.42 -13.17 -5.03
N VAL A 91 -4.29 -12.86 -6.33
CA VAL A 91 -4.17 -13.88 -7.37
C VAL A 91 -2.79 -14.53 -7.35
N ILE A 92 -1.74 -13.72 -7.26
CA ILE A 92 -0.34 -14.17 -7.23
C ILE A 92 -0.11 -15.07 -6.03
N ASP A 93 -0.59 -14.64 -4.86
CA ASP A 93 -0.44 -15.36 -3.60
C ASP A 93 -1.45 -16.49 -3.41
N SER A 94 -2.45 -16.62 -4.31
CA SER A 94 -3.55 -17.57 -4.19
C SER A 94 -4.34 -17.42 -2.87
N ASP A 95 -4.50 -16.19 -2.40
CA ASP A 95 -5.19 -15.87 -1.17
C ASP A 95 -6.71 -15.89 -1.36
N ASP A 96 -7.40 -16.84 -0.72
CA ASP A 96 -8.86 -16.96 -0.82
C ASP A 96 -9.63 -15.90 -0.03
N PHE A 97 -9.00 -15.28 0.96
CA PHE A 97 -9.58 -14.27 1.83
C PHE A 97 -8.61 -13.12 2.10
N ARG A 98 -9.12 -11.90 2.09
CA ARG A 98 -8.40 -10.71 2.52
C ARG A 98 -9.23 -9.92 3.55
N ARG A 99 -8.69 -9.71 4.74
CA ARG A 99 -9.39 -9.03 5.86
C ARG A 99 -10.75 -9.66 6.19
N GLY A 100 -10.85 -10.98 6.10
CA GLY A 100 -12.08 -11.73 6.36
C GLY A 100 -13.13 -11.68 5.25
N VAL A 101 -12.84 -11.00 4.12
CA VAL A 101 -13.70 -10.95 2.93
C VAL A 101 -13.12 -11.89 1.86
N PRO A 102 -13.94 -12.72 1.18
CA PRO A 102 -13.46 -13.53 0.08
C PRO A 102 -12.88 -12.66 -1.06
N THR A 103 -11.77 -13.11 -1.64
CA THR A 103 -11.14 -12.46 -2.80
C THR A 103 -11.95 -12.70 -4.06
N ILE A 104 -11.81 -11.84 -5.09
CA ILE A 104 -12.62 -11.93 -6.32
C ILE A 104 -12.46 -13.27 -7.02
N HIS A 105 -11.23 -13.80 -7.14
CA HIS A 105 -11.00 -15.11 -7.77
C HIS A 105 -11.64 -16.25 -6.98
N SER A 106 -11.66 -16.16 -5.64
CA SER A 106 -12.32 -17.12 -4.76
C SER A 106 -13.84 -17.08 -4.91
N VAL A 107 -14.46 -15.89 -4.94
CA VAL A 107 -15.91 -15.73 -5.15
C VAL A 107 -16.35 -16.35 -6.48
N VAL A 108 -15.68 -16.02 -7.58
CA VAL A 108 -16.04 -16.53 -8.92
C VAL A 108 -15.82 -18.04 -8.98
N ARG A 109 -14.71 -18.55 -8.43
CA ARG A 109 -14.44 -19.99 -8.35
C ARG A 109 -15.51 -20.73 -7.56
N GLN A 110 -15.91 -20.24 -6.40
CA GLN A 110 -16.94 -20.88 -5.57
C GLN A 110 -18.29 -20.95 -6.30
N ARG A 111 -18.65 -19.91 -7.06
CA ARG A 111 -19.90 -19.86 -7.80
C ARG A 111 -19.90 -20.76 -9.05
N THR A 112 -18.79 -20.82 -9.78
CA THR A 112 -18.72 -21.48 -11.10
C THR A 112 -18.06 -22.85 -11.09
N GLY A 113 -17.27 -23.17 -10.08
CA GLY A 113 -16.39 -24.34 -10.05
C GLY A 113 -15.15 -24.21 -10.94
N ASP A 114 -14.96 -23.06 -11.61
CA ASP A 114 -13.87 -22.82 -12.57
C ASP A 114 -12.78 -21.91 -11.97
N TYR A 115 -11.62 -22.50 -11.70
CA TYR A 115 -10.46 -21.80 -11.15
C TYR A 115 -9.88 -20.77 -12.14
N HIS A 116 -9.77 -21.18 -13.42
CA HIS A 116 -9.21 -20.31 -14.44
C HIS A 116 -10.09 -19.09 -14.70
N LEU A 117 -11.41 -19.26 -14.70
CA LEU A 117 -12.34 -18.14 -14.82
C LEU A 117 -12.21 -17.17 -13.66
N GLY A 118 -12.10 -17.69 -12.42
CA GLY A 118 -11.88 -16.85 -11.23
C GLY A 118 -10.63 -16.00 -11.36
N THR A 119 -9.51 -16.62 -11.71
CA THR A 119 -8.23 -15.93 -11.96
C THR A 119 -8.35 -14.88 -13.07
N SER A 120 -9.00 -15.21 -14.18
CA SER A 120 -9.16 -14.30 -15.33
C SER A 120 -9.98 -13.05 -14.96
N VAL A 121 -11.06 -13.22 -14.20
CA VAL A 121 -11.88 -12.10 -13.73
C VAL A 121 -11.10 -11.21 -12.75
N ALA A 122 -10.32 -11.80 -11.84
CA ALA A 122 -9.54 -11.04 -10.87
C ALA A 122 -8.41 -10.24 -11.53
N ILE A 123 -7.68 -10.82 -12.50
CA ILE A 123 -6.67 -10.08 -13.27
C ILE A 123 -7.32 -8.86 -13.94
N THR A 124 -8.46 -9.07 -14.62
CA THR A 124 -9.17 -7.98 -15.32
C THR A 124 -9.72 -6.94 -14.35
N ALA A 125 -10.16 -7.34 -13.15
CA ALA A 125 -10.60 -6.41 -12.10
C ALA A 125 -9.44 -5.54 -11.57
N GLY A 126 -8.25 -6.10 -11.42
CA GLY A 126 -7.05 -5.34 -11.06
C GLY A 126 -6.69 -4.30 -12.15
N ASP A 127 -6.73 -4.70 -13.43
CA ASP A 127 -6.53 -3.76 -14.55
C ASP A 127 -7.60 -2.65 -14.57
N LEU A 128 -8.86 -2.99 -14.26
CA LEU A 128 -9.94 -2.02 -14.13
C LEU A 128 -9.67 -1.00 -13.03
N ALA A 129 -9.13 -1.44 -11.88
CA ALA A 129 -8.76 -0.56 -10.77
C ALA A 129 -7.60 0.38 -11.13
N PHE A 130 -6.55 -0.10 -11.81
CA PHE A 130 -5.47 0.75 -12.32
C PHE A 130 -6.01 1.79 -13.31
N ASN A 131 -6.82 1.35 -14.27
CA ASN A 131 -7.42 2.27 -15.23
C ASN A 131 -8.35 3.30 -14.54
N ALA A 132 -9.07 2.91 -13.49
CA ALA A 132 -9.88 3.83 -12.69
C ALA A 132 -9.02 4.91 -12.03
N ALA A 133 -7.85 4.56 -11.46
CA ALA A 133 -6.91 5.53 -10.89
C ALA A 133 -6.44 6.55 -11.93
N TYR A 134 -6.03 6.08 -13.10
CA TYR A 134 -5.57 6.95 -14.20
C TYR A 134 -6.69 7.82 -14.76
N ARG A 135 -7.88 7.28 -14.96
CA ARG A 135 -9.04 8.03 -15.46
C ARG A 135 -9.49 9.10 -14.46
N LEU A 136 -9.52 8.79 -13.16
CA LEU A 136 -9.86 9.76 -12.13
C LEU A 136 -8.89 10.95 -12.18
N LEU A 137 -7.59 10.70 -12.24
CA LEU A 137 -6.57 11.73 -12.33
C LEU A 137 -6.70 12.56 -13.62
N ALA A 138 -6.92 11.90 -14.76
CA ALA A 138 -7.06 12.58 -16.07
C ALA A 138 -8.33 13.43 -16.17
N GLN A 139 -9.40 13.07 -15.46
CA GLN A 139 -10.71 13.73 -15.54
C GLN A 139 -10.96 14.74 -14.42
N ALA A 140 -10.02 14.87 -13.47
CA ALA A 140 -10.18 15.72 -12.28
C ALA A 140 -10.21 17.24 -12.59
N GLY A 141 -9.84 17.65 -13.80
CA GLY A 141 -9.83 19.09 -14.17
C GLY A 141 -8.72 19.90 -13.49
N LEU A 142 -7.66 19.23 -13.00
CA LEU A 142 -6.49 19.88 -12.45
C LEU A 142 -5.65 20.58 -13.55
N PRO A 143 -4.80 21.58 -13.21
CA PRO A 143 -3.84 22.17 -14.14
C PRO A 143 -2.99 21.10 -14.85
N GLY A 144 -2.71 21.29 -16.13
CA GLY A 144 -2.09 20.27 -16.96
C GLY A 144 -0.67 19.86 -16.53
N ASP A 145 0.13 20.82 -16.04
CA ASP A 145 1.46 20.58 -15.46
C ASP A 145 1.37 19.77 -14.16
N LEU A 146 0.43 20.12 -13.28
CA LEU A 146 0.16 19.39 -12.04
C LEU A 146 -0.31 17.96 -12.34
N THR A 147 -1.21 17.78 -13.30
CA THR A 147 -1.70 16.47 -13.73
C THR A 147 -0.56 15.62 -14.30
N THR A 148 0.28 16.20 -15.17
CA THR A 148 1.42 15.51 -15.78
C THR A 148 2.42 15.03 -14.73
N GLU A 149 2.76 15.87 -13.76
CA GLU A 149 3.69 15.49 -12.70
C GLU A 149 3.09 14.44 -11.76
N ALA A 150 1.80 14.53 -11.44
CA ALA A 150 1.11 13.51 -10.67
C ALA A 150 1.09 12.17 -11.40
N PHE A 151 0.82 12.15 -12.71
CA PHE A 151 0.93 10.94 -13.53
C PHE A 151 2.33 10.35 -13.49
N ARG A 152 3.36 11.17 -13.62
CA ARG A 152 4.76 10.70 -13.55
C ARG A 152 5.02 10.02 -12.20
N ILE A 153 4.64 10.64 -11.07
CA ILE A 153 4.83 10.06 -9.74
C ILE A 153 4.11 8.71 -9.62
N VAL A 154 2.86 8.64 -10.06
CA VAL A 154 2.02 7.43 -9.94
C VAL A 154 2.54 6.30 -10.83
N THR A 155 2.92 6.61 -12.08
CA THR A 155 3.41 5.60 -13.02
C THR A 155 4.82 5.11 -12.66
N ASP A 156 5.73 6.00 -12.25
CA ASP A 156 7.05 5.62 -11.75
C ASP A 156 6.93 4.69 -10.52
N ALA A 157 6.02 5.03 -9.60
CA ALA A 157 5.78 4.20 -8.42
C ALA A 157 5.17 2.84 -8.81
N ALA A 158 4.24 2.80 -9.76
CA ALA A 158 3.66 1.55 -10.24
C ALA A 158 4.72 0.66 -10.89
N ASP A 159 5.57 1.19 -11.76
CA ASP A 159 6.63 0.46 -12.45
C ASP A 159 7.62 -0.16 -11.45
N LEU A 160 8.08 0.62 -10.47
CA LEU A 160 8.97 0.13 -9.43
C LEU A 160 8.31 -0.92 -8.53
N THR A 161 7.02 -0.76 -8.21
CA THR A 161 6.27 -1.72 -7.40
C THR A 161 6.07 -3.05 -8.14
N ILE A 162 5.73 -2.99 -9.44
CA ILE A 162 5.63 -4.18 -10.30
C ILE A 162 7.00 -4.87 -10.41
N THR A 163 8.09 -4.10 -10.53
CA THR A 163 9.45 -4.66 -10.53
C THR A 163 9.75 -5.37 -9.21
N GLY A 164 9.36 -4.78 -8.07
CA GLY A 164 9.50 -5.41 -6.75
C GLY A 164 8.71 -6.71 -6.65
N GLU A 165 7.48 -6.74 -7.17
CA GLU A 165 6.66 -7.94 -7.22
C GLU A 165 7.28 -9.04 -8.08
N LEU A 166 7.81 -8.70 -9.26
CA LEU A 166 8.50 -9.66 -10.11
C LEU A 166 9.76 -10.25 -9.44
N LEU A 167 10.49 -9.44 -8.66
CA LEU A 167 11.61 -9.94 -7.86
C LEU A 167 11.12 -10.90 -6.76
N ASP A 168 10.03 -10.58 -6.10
CA ASP A 168 9.43 -11.44 -5.06
C ASP A 168 9.00 -12.80 -5.64
N ILE A 169 8.32 -12.80 -6.78
CA ILE A 169 7.99 -14.01 -7.52
C ILE A 169 9.26 -14.79 -7.90
N ALA A 170 10.31 -14.10 -8.37
CA ALA A 170 11.57 -14.75 -8.72
C ALA A 170 12.24 -15.42 -7.52
N HIS A 171 12.08 -14.87 -6.32
CA HIS A 171 12.59 -15.47 -5.09
C HIS A 171 11.93 -16.81 -4.78
N SER A 172 10.66 -17.03 -5.17
CA SER A 172 9.96 -18.31 -4.96
C SER A 172 10.54 -19.46 -5.80
N VAL A 173 11.21 -19.16 -6.90
CA VAL A 173 11.87 -20.16 -7.78
C VAL A 173 13.39 -20.21 -7.60
N ASN A 174 13.97 -19.25 -6.91
CA ASN A 174 15.40 -19.22 -6.55
C ASN A 174 15.57 -19.66 -5.09
N PRO A 175 16.19 -20.82 -4.82
CA PRO A 175 16.14 -21.44 -3.49
C PRO A 175 16.90 -20.69 -2.37
N ALA A 176 17.61 -19.60 -2.66
CA ALA A 176 18.32 -18.84 -1.65
C ALA A 176 18.56 -17.36 -2.09
N PRO A 177 17.52 -16.49 -2.05
CA PRO A 177 17.76 -15.07 -2.25
C PRO A 177 18.62 -14.51 -1.14
N THR A 178 19.53 -13.58 -1.48
CA THR A 178 20.33 -12.91 -0.43
C THR A 178 19.47 -11.90 0.34
N PRO A 179 19.83 -11.57 1.61
CA PRO A 179 19.11 -10.54 2.37
C PRO A 179 19.00 -9.19 1.63
N GLU A 180 20.02 -8.81 0.86
CA GLU A 180 20.02 -7.57 0.07
C GLU A 180 19.00 -7.62 -1.07
N LEU A 181 18.84 -8.77 -1.73
CA LEU A 181 17.83 -8.94 -2.77
C LEU A 181 16.42 -8.88 -2.21
N VAL A 182 16.18 -9.53 -1.07
CA VAL A 182 14.90 -9.47 -0.37
C VAL A 182 14.60 -8.04 0.11
N GLY A 183 15.57 -7.37 0.72
CA GLY A 183 15.43 -5.98 1.12
C GLY A 183 15.11 -5.05 -0.07
N THR A 184 15.71 -5.32 -1.24
CA THR A 184 15.41 -4.57 -2.47
C THR A 184 13.99 -4.83 -2.97
N SER A 185 13.58 -6.10 -3.05
CA SER A 185 12.22 -6.50 -3.43
C SER A 185 11.18 -5.84 -2.50
N ASN A 186 11.35 -5.97 -1.19
CA ASN A 186 10.45 -5.39 -0.19
C ASN A 186 10.36 -3.87 -0.31
N ARG A 187 11.50 -3.18 -0.47
CA ARG A 187 11.52 -1.73 -0.66
C ARG A 187 10.74 -1.31 -1.90
N LEU A 188 10.96 -1.98 -3.03
CA LEU A 188 10.28 -1.67 -4.29
C LEU A 188 8.80 -2.02 -4.23
N LYS A 189 8.44 -3.20 -3.72
CA LYS A 189 7.05 -3.69 -3.64
C LYS A 189 6.21 -2.85 -2.69
N THR A 190 6.78 -2.36 -1.57
CA THR A 190 5.99 -1.74 -0.50
C THR A 190 6.30 -0.27 -0.28
N ALA A 191 7.57 0.12 -0.03
CA ALA A 191 7.89 1.46 0.41
C ALA A 191 7.62 2.53 -0.65
N VAL A 192 7.86 2.21 -1.92
CA VAL A 192 7.75 3.17 -3.03
C VAL A 192 6.30 3.67 -3.18
N TYR A 193 5.34 2.77 -3.40
CA TYR A 193 3.96 3.21 -3.62
C TYR A 193 3.20 3.49 -2.33
N SER A 194 3.63 2.94 -1.19
CA SER A 194 2.92 3.13 0.08
C SER A 194 3.35 4.38 0.83
N PHE A 195 4.58 4.85 0.62
CA PHE A 195 5.13 6.02 1.32
C PHE A 195 5.66 7.07 0.36
N ALA A 196 6.58 6.75 -0.56
CA ALA A 196 7.21 7.74 -1.41
C ALA A 196 6.21 8.44 -2.34
N ALA A 197 5.39 7.70 -3.06
CA ALA A 197 4.40 8.29 -3.96
C ALA A 197 3.36 9.15 -3.23
N PRO A 198 2.71 8.69 -2.13
CA PRO A 198 1.77 9.52 -1.38
C PRO A 198 2.39 10.81 -0.82
N LEU A 199 3.59 10.75 -0.25
CA LEU A 199 4.25 11.93 0.30
C LEU A 199 4.62 12.93 -0.79
N LYS A 200 5.13 12.46 -1.94
CA LYS A 200 5.39 13.29 -3.12
C LYS A 200 4.13 13.94 -3.67
N LEU A 201 3.05 13.18 -3.81
CA LEU A 201 1.76 13.70 -4.28
C LEU A 201 1.20 14.78 -3.34
N GLY A 202 1.33 14.60 -2.03
CA GLY A 202 0.93 15.61 -1.06
C GLY A 202 1.77 16.88 -1.15
N SER A 203 3.10 16.76 -1.28
CA SER A 203 4.00 17.91 -1.49
C SER A 203 3.69 18.62 -2.82
N LEU A 204 3.43 17.86 -3.88
CA LEU A 204 3.03 18.38 -5.18
C LEU A 204 1.73 19.20 -5.08
N ALA A 205 0.69 18.66 -4.42
CA ALA A 205 -0.59 19.36 -4.21
C ALA A 205 -0.40 20.69 -3.46
N ALA A 206 0.54 20.73 -2.51
CA ALA A 206 0.87 21.93 -1.77
C ALA A 206 1.75 22.93 -2.55
N GLY A 207 2.32 22.52 -3.68
CA GLY A 207 3.29 23.29 -4.46
C GLY A 207 4.66 23.38 -3.79
N ARG A 208 5.08 22.30 -3.10
CA ARG A 208 6.39 22.16 -2.46
C ARG A 208 7.30 21.18 -3.23
N PRO A 209 8.64 21.24 -3.04
CA PRO A 209 9.56 20.29 -3.63
C PRO A 209 9.18 18.84 -3.27
N ILE A 210 9.12 17.96 -4.26
CA ILE A 210 8.76 16.55 -4.05
C ILE A 210 9.95 15.71 -3.56
N SER A 211 11.18 16.14 -3.86
CA SER A 211 12.43 15.46 -3.49
C SER A 211 12.66 15.40 -1.98
N ASP A 212 12.11 16.34 -1.24
CA ASP A 212 12.32 16.46 0.21
C ASP A 212 11.70 15.25 0.97
N MET A 213 10.77 14.53 0.32
CA MET A 213 10.08 13.40 0.93
C MET A 213 10.77 12.05 0.70
N ASP A 214 11.76 11.95 -0.18
CA ASP A 214 12.35 10.66 -0.56
C ASP A 214 12.99 9.92 0.61
N ALA A 215 13.88 10.60 1.35
CA ALA A 215 14.59 10.00 2.47
C ALA A 215 13.65 9.63 3.63
N VAL A 216 12.68 10.48 3.95
CA VAL A 216 11.67 10.19 4.99
C VAL A 216 10.80 9.00 4.59
N ALA A 217 10.40 8.94 3.32
CA ALA A 217 9.59 7.84 2.79
C ALA A 217 10.32 6.50 2.84
N GLU A 218 11.62 6.49 2.53
CA GLU A 218 12.47 5.29 2.59
C GLU A 218 12.54 4.74 4.02
N GLU A 219 12.79 5.60 4.99
CA GLU A 219 12.92 5.17 6.38
C GLU A 219 11.58 4.76 7.01
N LEU A 220 10.48 5.49 6.76
CA LEU A 220 9.15 5.09 7.22
C LEU A 220 8.68 3.81 6.54
N GLY A 221 8.94 3.67 5.25
CA GLY A 221 8.60 2.47 4.48
C GLY A 221 9.37 1.24 4.94
N GLY A 222 10.68 1.40 5.23
CA GLY A 222 11.51 0.33 5.79
C GLY A 222 11.00 -0.15 7.14
N ALA A 223 10.72 0.77 8.05
CA ALA A 223 10.14 0.42 9.36
C ALA A 223 8.78 -0.27 9.24
N TYR A 224 7.92 0.21 8.34
CA TYR A 224 6.61 -0.40 8.10
C TYR A 224 6.74 -1.82 7.55
N GLN A 225 7.67 -2.05 6.61
CA GLN A 225 7.92 -3.38 6.07
C GLN A 225 8.39 -4.36 7.14
N VAL A 226 9.31 -3.92 8.01
CA VAL A 226 9.76 -4.74 9.16
C VAL A 226 8.58 -5.13 10.04
N ALA A 227 7.67 -4.18 10.35
CA ALA A 227 6.48 -4.48 11.14
C ALA A 227 5.53 -5.47 10.43
N ASP A 228 5.38 -5.36 9.11
CA ASP A 228 4.56 -6.29 8.31
C ASP A 228 5.17 -7.69 8.23
N ASP A 229 6.49 -7.80 8.08
CA ASP A 229 7.22 -9.08 8.09
C ASP A 229 7.09 -9.81 9.45
N ILE A 230 7.20 -9.08 10.57
CA ILE A 230 6.96 -9.64 11.92
C ILE A 230 5.51 -10.12 12.03
N ALA A 231 4.55 -9.29 11.61
CA ALA A 231 3.13 -9.62 11.65
C ALA A 231 2.80 -10.87 10.81
N GLY A 232 3.42 -11.02 9.64
CA GLY A 232 3.26 -12.18 8.75
C GLY A 232 3.87 -13.48 9.31
N ALA A 233 5.00 -13.37 10.04
CA ALA A 233 5.70 -14.50 10.59
C ALA A 233 5.10 -15.02 11.90
N ILE A 234 4.79 -14.13 12.84
CA ILE A 234 4.38 -14.49 14.22
C ILE A 234 3.08 -13.82 14.68
N GLY A 235 2.48 -12.94 13.86
CA GLY A 235 1.29 -12.17 14.23
C GLY A 235 0.07 -13.04 14.54
N CYS A 236 -0.80 -12.56 15.45
CA CYS A 236 -2.07 -13.20 15.75
C CYS A 236 -3.16 -12.73 14.78
N TYR A 237 -3.96 -13.67 14.22
CA TYR A 237 -5.02 -13.39 13.26
C TYR A 237 -5.99 -12.28 13.73
N ASP A 238 -6.37 -12.30 15.01
CA ASP A 238 -7.31 -11.32 15.57
C ASP A 238 -6.79 -9.87 15.55
N LYS A 239 -5.46 -9.69 15.54
CA LYS A 239 -4.80 -8.37 15.48
C LYS A 239 -4.41 -7.94 14.07
N THR A 240 -3.90 -8.88 13.28
CA THR A 240 -3.27 -8.60 11.98
C THR A 240 -4.16 -8.87 10.78
N GLY A 241 -5.15 -9.76 10.93
CA GLY A 241 -5.94 -10.32 9.83
C GLY A 241 -5.15 -11.33 8.97
N LYS A 242 -3.90 -11.65 9.35
CA LYS A 242 -3.03 -12.65 8.72
C LYS A 242 -2.98 -13.91 9.58
N VAL A 243 -2.89 -15.08 8.95
CA VAL A 243 -2.69 -16.36 9.65
C VAL A 243 -1.24 -16.43 10.13
N ALA A 244 -1.02 -16.67 11.42
CA ALA A 244 0.31 -16.83 11.98
C ALA A 244 1.13 -17.86 11.19
N GLY A 245 2.36 -17.52 10.82
CA GLY A 245 3.23 -18.37 10.01
C GLY A 245 2.76 -18.56 8.56
N GLY A 246 1.92 -17.67 8.04
CA GLY A 246 1.47 -17.69 6.65
C GLY A 246 2.65 -17.60 5.69
N ASP A 247 3.55 -16.65 5.91
CA ASP A 247 4.75 -16.46 5.08
C ASP A 247 5.68 -17.67 5.11
N VAL A 248 5.87 -18.28 6.28
CA VAL A 248 6.68 -19.51 6.44
C VAL A 248 6.04 -20.68 5.68
N LYS A 249 4.73 -20.86 5.79
CA LYS A 249 4.00 -21.96 5.11
C LYS A 249 3.97 -21.81 3.60
N GLN A 250 3.94 -20.56 3.10
CA GLN A 250 3.94 -20.25 1.68
C GLN A 250 5.36 -20.17 1.09
N GLY A 251 6.41 -20.31 1.92
CA GLY A 251 7.80 -20.21 1.48
C GLY A 251 8.19 -18.81 1.02
N ARG A 252 7.51 -17.76 1.51
CA ARG A 252 7.84 -16.37 1.17
C ARG A 252 9.18 -15.98 1.77
N ALA A 253 10.01 -15.33 0.95
CA ALA A 253 11.29 -14.81 1.38
C ALA A 253 11.10 -13.43 2.03
N THR A 254 10.92 -13.39 3.36
CA THR A 254 10.89 -12.17 4.17
C THR A 254 12.17 -12.07 5.01
N LEU A 255 12.44 -10.90 5.62
CA LEU A 255 13.55 -10.76 6.55
C LEU A 255 13.47 -11.80 7.67
N MET A 256 12.28 -12.06 8.18
CA MET A 256 12.02 -13.08 9.21
C MET A 256 12.32 -14.49 8.71
N THR A 257 11.73 -14.89 7.54
CA THR A 257 11.87 -16.25 7.03
C THR A 257 13.30 -16.59 6.64
N ILE A 258 14.04 -15.64 6.05
CA ILE A 258 15.45 -15.85 5.70
C ILE A 258 16.30 -16.05 6.94
N ARG A 259 16.11 -15.26 8.00
CA ARG A 259 16.85 -15.40 9.25
C ARG A 259 16.48 -16.69 9.99
N LEU A 260 15.23 -17.15 9.87
CA LEU A 260 14.75 -18.42 10.46
C LEU A 260 15.22 -19.66 9.68
N ASP A 261 15.38 -19.57 8.36
CA ASP A 261 15.69 -20.73 7.47
C ASP A 261 17.14 -21.22 7.61
N TYR A 262 18.00 -20.46 8.34
CA TYR A 262 19.36 -20.90 8.69
C TYR A 262 19.43 -21.94 9.82
N GLY A 263 18.30 -22.64 10.12
CA GLY A 263 18.27 -23.82 10.98
C GLY A 263 18.33 -23.50 12.49
N LEU A 264 17.71 -22.40 12.89
CA LEU A 264 17.70 -21.94 14.27
C LEU A 264 16.67 -22.73 15.11
N GLU A 265 17.08 -23.23 16.29
CA GLU A 265 16.19 -23.79 17.29
C GLU A 265 15.31 -22.71 17.95
N SER A 266 14.26 -23.09 18.69
CA SER A 266 13.25 -22.15 19.23
C SER A 266 13.79 -21.03 20.13
N GLU A 267 14.97 -21.22 20.75
CA GLU A 267 15.63 -20.18 21.55
C GLU A 267 16.20 -19.05 20.68
N ASP A 268 16.52 -19.34 19.42
CA ASP A 268 17.04 -18.38 18.45
C ASP A 268 15.92 -17.52 17.82
N LEU A 269 14.67 -17.99 17.81
CA LEU A 269 13.52 -17.22 17.29
C LEU A 269 13.35 -15.90 18.04
N HIS A 270 13.48 -15.92 19.36
CA HIS A 270 13.34 -14.71 20.17
C HIS A 270 14.43 -13.69 19.81
N GLN A 271 15.67 -14.12 19.67
CA GLN A 271 16.78 -13.26 19.27
C GLN A 271 16.58 -12.69 17.85
N VAL A 272 16.10 -13.50 16.89
CA VAL A 272 15.80 -13.03 15.52
C VAL A 272 14.72 -11.97 15.55
N VAL A 273 13.66 -12.14 16.33
CA VAL A 273 12.60 -11.15 16.49
C VAL A 273 13.13 -9.85 17.08
N GLU A 274 13.95 -9.94 18.15
CA GLU A 274 14.58 -8.76 18.75
C GLU A 274 15.48 -8.00 17.78
N ASP A 275 16.29 -8.72 17.00
CA ASP A 275 17.18 -8.12 15.99
C ASP A 275 16.39 -7.42 14.89
N VAL A 276 15.31 -8.02 14.42
CA VAL A 276 14.43 -7.45 13.38
C VAL A 276 13.67 -6.22 13.92
N ILE A 277 13.20 -6.27 15.17
CA ILE A 277 12.60 -5.10 15.84
C ILE A 277 13.64 -3.97 15.97
N ALA A 278 14.87 -4.27 16.36
CA ALA A 278 15.93 -3.27 16.47
C ALA A 278 16.21 -2.58 15.12
N GLU A 279 16.16 -3.33 14.02
CA GLU A 279 16.27 -2.78 12.66
C GLU A 279 15.13 -1.80 12.34
N GLY A 280 13.87 -2.19 12.62
CA GLY A 280 12.71 -1.31 12.48
C GLY A 280 12.81 -0.04 13.32
N GLN A 281 13.28 -0.15 14.56
CA GLN A 281 13.52 1.00 15.45
C GLN A 281 14.65 1.91 14.95
N ALA A 282 15.69 1.36 14.32
CA ALA A 282 16.76 2.13 13.71
C ALA A 282 16.21 2.95 12.51
N HIS A 283 15.37 2.37 11.67
CA HIS A 283 14.64 3.10 10.62
C HIS A 283 13.81 4.25 11.21
N LEU A 284 13.01 4.01 12.24
CA LEU A 284 12.20 5.04 12.90
C LEU A 284 13.04 6.17 13.50
N THR A 285 14.20 5.84 14.06
CA THR A 285 15.13 6.84 14.61
C THR A 285 15.65 7.76 13.50
N ARG A 286 16.07 7.21 12.36
CA ARG A 286 16.50 8.00 11.19
C ARG A 286 15.33 8.79 10.58
N ALA A 287 14.14 8.19 10.47
CA ALA A 287 12.94 8.89 10.00
C ALA A 287 12.64 10.13 10.84
N ARG A 288 12.67 10.01 12.18
CA ARG A 288 12.43 11.15 13.09
C ARG A 288 13.47 12.24 12.94
N GLN A 289 14.75 11.92 12.73
CA GLN A 289 15.79 12.91 12.45
C GLN A 289 15.49 13.64 11.14
N LEU A 290 15.25 12.90 10.06
CA LEU A 290 14.94 13.48 8.75
C LEU A 290 13.68 14.36 8.79
N ILE A 291 12.63 13.95 9.51
CA ILE A 291 11.42 14.77 9.69
C ILE A 291 11.74 16.08 10.40
N GLY A 292 12.66 16.06 11.38
CA GLY A 292 13.10 17.26 12.09
C GLY A 292 13.86 18.25 11.21
N ASP A 293 14.53 17.77 10.18
CA ASP A 293 15.33 18.56 9.24
C ASP A 293 14.52 19.08 8.04
N LEU A 294 13.24 18.63 7.85
CA LEU A 294 12.39 19.09 6.76
C LEU A 294 11.97 20.56 6.93
N ASP A 295 12.08 21.33 5.87
CA ASP A 295 11.47 22.67 5.78
C ASP A 295 10.00 22.58 5.35
N VAL A 296 9.15 22.14 6.29
CA VAL A 296 7.70 21.91 6.07
C VAL A 296 6.90 22.56 7.22
N PRO A 297 5.61 22.85 6.99
CA PRO A 297 4.73 23.29 8.07
C PRO A 297 4.73 22.32 9.25
N LYS A 298 4.63 22.87 10.47
CA LYS A 298 4.59 22.06 11.70
C LYS A 298 3.50 20.99 11.68
N THR A 299 2.36 21.25 11.06
CA THR A 299 1.27 20.28 10.90
C THR A 299 1.67 19.08 10.04
N THR A 300 2.54 19.27 9.05
CA THR A 300 3.12 18.17 8.25
C THR A 300 4.10 17.35 9.09
N SER A 301 5.06 18.00 9.76
CA SER A 301 6.03 17.28 10.60
C SER A 301 5.35 16.53 11.76
N ASP A 302 4.41 17.17 12.47
CA ASP A 302 3.62 16.53 13.53
C ASP A 302 2.84 15.30 13.00
N GLY A 303 2.29 15.41 11.79
CA GLY A 303 1.61 14.29 11.13
C GLY A 303 2.54 13.13 10.80
N LEU A 304 3.75 13.43 10.28
CA LEU A 304 4.77 12.42 9.98
C LEU A 304 5.30 11.75 11.26
N TYR A 305 5.53 12.49 12.35
CA TYR A 305 5.84 11.92 13.65
C TYR A 305 4.75 10.97 14.13
N GLY A 306 3.47 11.35 13.98
CA GLY A 306 2.34 10.49 14.31
C GLY A 306 2.25 9.22 13.44
N VAL A 307 2.77 9.24 12.21
CA VAL A 307 2.94 8.01 11.40
C VAL A 307 4.06 7.14 11.96
N ALA A 308 5.21 7.73 12.28
CA ALA A 308 6.33 7.01 12.89
C ALA A 308 5.94 6.36 14.23
N ASP A 309 5.13 7.04 15.06
CA ASP A 309 4.64 6.50 16.34
C ASP A 309 3.71 5.30 16.11
N ARG A 310 2.80 5.36 15.15
CA ARG A 310 1.93 4.22 14.79
C ARG A 310 2.72 3.01 14.27
N ILE A 311 3.78 3.24 13.50
CA ILE A 311 4.65 2.14 13.05
C ILE A 311 5.43 1.56 14.24
N ALA A 312 5.87 2.40 15.19
CA ALA A 312 6.51 1.94 16.42
C ALA A 312 5.59 1.05 17.26
N ASP A 313 4.31 1.44 17.39
CA ASP A 313 3.31 0.62 18.07
C ASP A 313 3.12 -0.74 17.36
N MET A 314 3.09 -0.77 16.02
CA MET A 314 3.00 -2.02 15.26
C MET A 314 4.19 -2.95 15.52
N LEU A 315 5.41 -2.41 15.62
CA LEU A 315 6.61 -3.21 15.92
C LEU A 315 6.55 -3.90 17.29
N VAL A 316 5.89 -3.25 18.27
CA VAL A 316 5.79 -3.77 19.66
C VAL A 316 4.58 -4.69 19.83
N ASP A 317 3.46 -4.38 19.20
CA ASP A 317 2.20 -5.13 19.35
C ASP A 317 2.28 -6.57 18.79
N HIS A 318 3.28 -6.86 17.97
CA HIS A 318 3.51 -8.16 17.33
C HIS A 318 4.70 -8.93 17.94
N ALA A 319 5.44 -8.30 18.87
CA ALA A 319 6.51 -8.91 19.64
C ALA A 319 5.97 -9.50 20.95
#